data_57181114e0e233c8288b62cc90ca8264
#
_entry.id   57181114e0e233c8288b62cc90ca8264
#
_cell.length_a   1.000
_cell.length_b   1.000
_cell.length_c   1.000
_cell.angle_alpha   90.00
_cell.angle_beta   90.00
_cell.angle_gamma   90.00
#
_symmetry.space_group_name_H-M   'P 1'
#
loop_
_entity.id
_entity.type
_entity.pdbx_description
1 polymer ?
#
loop_
_entity_poly.entity_id
_entity_poly.type
_entity_poly.pdbx_seq_one_letter_code
_entity_poly.pdbx_strand_id
1 'polypeptide(L)'
;SAKAAGDIYSWFYFGIYALALVGGLVADATKRYKLVILTGIIIMFVGYIFMAIPGMTLTFTIIGLGTIAFGNGLFKGNLQAVVGQMYDDPKYSKLRDTAFMIFYMGINVGAFFAPFAANGMRNWWLKANGFAHDGSLPSLCHQFNNGTLTDMTVFQQLADKVNLSGPVTDLSSFANDYIGVFSKGYNYAFGVAAGAMILSLLVYVIFNKLLPNKEKKAVTVASEKIDFKPV
;
A
#
# COMPACT_ATOMS: atom_id res chain seq x y z
N SER A 1 -9.04 19.55 -2.01
CA SER A 1 -7.87 20.45 -1.89
C SER A 1 -6.63 19.63 -1.59
N ALA A 2 -5.42 20.11 -1.98
CA ALA A 2 -4.15 19.45 -1.70
C ALA A 2 -3.95 19.18 -0.20
N LYS A 3 -4.42 20.09 0.66
CA LYS A 3 -4.40 19.91 2.12
C LYS A 3 -5.17 18.66 2.54
N ALA A 4 -6.39 18.47 2.06
CA ALA A 4 -7.21 17.30 2.42
C ALA A 4 -6.56 16.00 1.96
N ALA A 5 -5.89 15.98 0.80
CA ALA A 5 -5.13 14.81 0.34
C ALA A 5 -3.93 14.50 1.25
N GLY A 6 -3.22 15.55 1.70
CA GLY A 6 -2.12 15.41 2.66
C GLY A 6 -2.59 14.88 4.02
N ASP A 7 -3.74 15.35 4.51
CA ASP A 7 -4.33 14.88 5.77
C ASP A 7 -4.72 13.38 5.67
N ILE A 8 -5.37 12.98 4.57
CA ILE A 8 -5.73 11.56 4.32
C ILE A 8 -4.48 10.69 4.27
N TYR A 9 -3.43 11.14 3.58
CA TYR A 9 -2.16 10.44 3.50
C TYR A 9 -1.51 10.27 4.88
N SER A 10 -1.49 11.33 5.69
CA SER A 10 -0.92 11.30 7.04
C SER A 10 -1.68 10.34 7.96
N TRP A 11 -3.01 10.38 7.93
CA TRP A 11 -3.86 9.44 8.68
C TRP A 11 -3.69 8.00 8.22
N PHE A 12 -3.53 7.78 6.91
CA PHE A 12 -3.25 6.45 6.36
C PHE A 12 -1.92 5.89 6.88
N TYR A 13 -0.86 6.70 6.85
CA TYR A 13 0.45 6.28 7.38
C TYR A 13 0.42 6.03 8.88
N PHE A 14 -0.18 6.93 9.65
CA PHE A 14 -0.38 6.72 11.08
C PHE A 14 -1.15 5.43 11.35
N GLY A 15 -2.23 5.19 10.62
CA GLY A 15 -3.05 3.98 10.71
C GLY A 15 -2.23 2.70 10.49
N ILE A 16 -1.37 2.66 9.48
CA ILE A 16 -0.51 1.49 9.20
C ILE A 16 0.33 1.12 10.42
N TYR A 17 0.96 2.09 11.09
CA TYR A 17 1.84 1.82 12.23
C TYR A 17 1.04 1.55 13.51
N ALA A 18 -0.02 2.29 13.77
CA ALA A 18 -0.87 2.07 14.94
C ALA A 18 -1.56 0.69 14.88
N LEU A 19 -2.07 0.31 13.70
CA LEU A 19 -2.72 -0.98 13.50
C LEU A 19 -1.72 -2.15 13.50
N ALA A 20 -0.44 -1.91 13.23
CA ALA A 20 0.58 -2.95 13.37
C ALA A 20 0.76 -3.40 14.83
N LEU A 21 0.62 -2.48 15.80
CA LEU A 21 0.59 -2.84 17.22
C LEU A 21 -0.63 -3.70 17.56
N VAL A 22 -1.81 -3.31 17.05
CA VAL A 22 -3.04 -4.09 17.23
C VAL A 22 -2.89 -5.47 16.60
N GLY A 23 -2.33 -5.56 15.39
CA GLY A 23 -2.06 -6.83 14.72
C GLY A 23 -1.15 -7.75 15.50
N GLY A 24 -0.10 -7.20 16.13
CA GLY A 24 0.79 -7.93 17.04
C GLY A 24 0.05 -8.46 18.26
N LEU A 25 -0.74 -7.62 18.93
CA LEU A 25 -1.55 -8.03 20.10
C LEU A 25 -2.56 -9.14 19.75
N VAL A 26 -3.22 -9.04 18.60
CA VAL A 26 -4.16 -10.08 18.12
C VAL A 26 -3.43 -11.40 17.88
N ALA A 27 -2.26 -11.37 17.26
CA ALA A 27 -1.48 -12.59 17.03
C ALA A 27 -0.94 -13.19 18.32
N ASP A 28 -0.49 -12.35 19.27
CA ASP A 28 -0.03 -12.80 20.60
C ASP A 28 -1.17 -13.39 21.43
N ALA A 29 -2.36 -12.79 21.39
CA ALA A 29 -3.53 -13.28 22.10
C ALA A 29 -4.05 -14.61 21.51
N THR A 30 -4.11 -14.70 20.19
CA THR A 30 -4.61 -15.90 19.50
C THR A 30 -3.58 -17.01 19.36
N LYS A 31 -2.27 -16.68 19.50
CA LYS A 31 -1.12 -17.56 19.23
C LYS A 31 -1.10 -18.15 17.80
N ARG A 32 -1.90 -17.60 16.89
CA ARG A 32 -2.09 -18.10 15.52
C ARG A 32 -1.52 -17.14 14.49
N TYR A 33 -0.23 -16.83 14.57
CA TYR A 33 0.45 -15.88 13.68
C TYR A 33 0.18 -16.12 12.20
N LYS A 34 0.23 -17.38 11.74
CA LYS A 34 -0.05 -17.75 10.35
C LYS A 34 -1.44 -17.31 9.90
N LEU A 35 -2.45 -17.55 10.74
CA LEU A 35 -3.82 -17.20 10.41
C LEU A 35 -3.99 -15.68 10.37
N VAL A 36 -3.39 -14.96 11.29
CA VAL A 36 -3.41 -13.47 11.32
C VAL A 36 -2.73 -12.89 10.09
N ILE A 37 -1.58 -13.45 9.66
CA ILE A 37 -0.90 -13.06 8.42
C ILE A 37 -1.80 -13.30 7.21
N LEU A 38 -2.38 -14.49 7.08
CA LEU A 38 -3.28 -14.84 5.98
C LEU A 38 -4.47 -13.89 5.91
N THR A 39 -5.11 -13.62 7.05
CA THR A 39 -6.24 -12.68 7.15
C THR A 39 -5.79 -11.28 6.71
N GLY A 40 -4.60 -10.83 7.13
CA GLY A 40 -4.03 -9.56 6.71
C GLY A 40 -3.85 -9.47 5.20
N ILE A 41 -3.32 -10.51 4.55
CA ILE A 41 -3.16 -10.56 3.08
C ILE A 41 -4.52 -10.47 2.38
N ILE A 42 -5.53 -11.22 2.85
CA ILE A 42 -6.87 -11.22 2.26
C ILE A 42 -7.52 -9.84 2.40
N ILE A 43 -7.43 -9.22 3.57
CA ILE A 43 -8.00 -7.89 3.82
C ILE A 43 -7.32 -6.84 2.95
N MET A 44 -5.98 -6.86 2.82
CA MET A 44 -5.27 -5.97 1.91
C MET A 44 -5.71 -6.18 0.46
N PHE A 45 -5.85 -7.42 0.02
CA PHE A 45 -6.31 -7.74 -1.33
C PHE A 45 -7.69 -7.13 -1.60
N VAL A 46 -8.66 -7.30 -0.68
CA VAL A 46 -9.99 -6.68 -0.79
C VAL A 46 -9.89 -5.16 -0.88
N GLY A 47 -9.06 -4.54 -0.06
CA GLY A 47 -8.83 -3.08 -0.10
C GLY A 47 -8.25 -2.61 -1.44
N TYR A 48 -7.29 -3.34 -2.02
CA TYR A 48 -6.74 -3.03 -3.34
C TYR A 48 -7.76 -3.22 -4.46
N ILE A 49 -8.65 -4.23 -4.37
CA ILE A 49 -9.78 -4.39 -5.31
C ILE A 49 -10.70 -3.17 -5.23
N PHE A 50 -11.06 -2.69 -4.03
CA PHE A 50 -11.89 -1.49 -3.90
C PHE A 50 -11.22 -0.28 -4.57
N MET A 51 -9.92 -0.09 -4.38
CA MET A 51 -9.18 1.01 -5.00
C MET A 51 -9.04 0.85 -6.53
N ALA A 52 -9.10 -0.37 -7.05
CA ALA A 52 -9.00 -0.66 -8.48
C ALA A 52 -10.31 -0.36 -9.24
N ILE A 53 -11.45 -0.22 -8.57
CA ILE A 53 -12.74 0.04 -9.22
C ILE A 53 -12.83 1.53 -9.60
N PRO A 54 -13.00 1.87 -10.89
CA PRO A 54 -13.16 3.26 -11.32
C PRO A 54 -14.48 3.88 -10.82
N GLY A 55 -14.49 5.21 -10.65
CA GLY A 55 -15.70 5.97 -10.33
C GLY A 55 -16.15 5.91 -8.86
N MET A 56 -15.32 5.39 -7.98
CA MET A 56 -15.60 5.38 -6.54
C MET A 56 -15.59 6.78 -5.95
N THR A 57 -16.50 7.04 -5.00
CA THR A 57 -16.55 8.29 -4.24
C THR A 57 -15.39 8.39 -3.25
N LEU A 58 -15.11 9.61 -2.77
CA LEU A 58 -14.08 9.85 -1.75
C LEU A 58 -14.28 8.96 -0.50
N THR A 59 -15.53 8.74 -0.10
CA THR A 59 -15.87 7.89 1.05
C THR A 59 -15.40 6.45 0.83
N PHE A 60 -15.67 5.88 -0.35
CA PHE A 60 -15.20 4.54 -0.70
C PHE A 60 -13.68 4.45 -0.81
N THR A 61 -13.02 5.52 -1.29
CA THR A 61 -11.56 5.61 -1.31
C THR A 61 -10.98 5.56 0.11
N ILE A 62 -11.56 6.31 1.05
CA ILE A 62 -11.13 6.29 2.47
C ILE A 62 -11.34 4.90 3.09
N ILE A 63 -12.48 4.26 2.82
CA ILE A 63 -12.75 2.88 3.28
C ILE A 63 -11.73 1.91 2.70
N GLY A 64 -11.43 2.01 1.40
CA GLY A 64 -10.42 1.17 0.74
C GLY A 64 -9.04 1.33 1.36
N LEU A 65 -8.59 2.57 1.57
CA LEU A 65 -7.33 2.88 2.25
C LEU A 65 -7.32 2.36 3.69
N GLY A 66 -8.40 2.55 4.45
CA GLY A 66 -8.54 2.02 5.80
C GLY A 66 -8.45 0.48 5.84
N THR A 67 -9.09 -0.18 4.88
CA THR A 67 -9.03 -1.64 4.72
C THR A 67 -7.60 -2.11 4.42
N ILE A 68 -6.88 -1.42 3.52
CA ILE A 68 -5.47 -1.71 3.24
C ILE A 68 -4.61 -1.51 4.48
N ALA A 69 -4.79 -0.39 5.20
CA ALA A 69 -4.03 -0.09 6.42
C ALA A 69 -4.26 -1.14 7.51
N PHE A 70 -5.51 -1.59 7.70
CA PHE A 70 -5.86 -2.63 8.67
C PHE A 70 -5.22 -3.98 8.31
N GLY A 71 -5.34 -4.41 7.05
CA GLY A 71 -4.70 -5.64 6.57
C GLY A 71 -3.18 -5.61 6.70
N ASN A 72 -2.56 -4.45 6.39
CA ASN A 72 -1.12 -4.25 6.54
C ASN A 72 -0.68 -4.34 8.01
N GLY A 73 -1.47 -3.77 8.93
CA GLY A 73 -1.24 -3.88 10.37
C GLY A 73 -1.21 -5.33 10.84
N LEU A 74 -2.15 -6.16 10.39
CA LEU A 74 -2.17 -7.59 10.72
C LEU A 74 -0.99 -8.35 10.10
N PHE A 75 -0.54 -7.96 8.92
CA PHE A 75 0.49 -8.67 8.16
C PHE A 75 1.91 -8.32 8.60
N LYS A 76 2.26 -7.03 8.63
CA LYS A 76 3.64 -6.53 8.66
C LYS A 76 4.41 -6.98 9.90
N GLY A 77 3.88 -6.75 11.09
CA GLY A 77 4.56 -7.10 12.35
C GLY A 77 4.63 -8.61 12.57
N ASN A 78 3.58 -9.32 12.21
CA ASN A 78 3.47 -10.75 12.43
C ASN A 78 4.36 -11.56 11.48
N LEU A 79 4.58 -11.08 10.25
CA LEU A 79 5.53 -11.71 9.33
C LEU A 79 6.95 -11.67 9.88
N GLN A 80 7.39 -10.53 10.42
CA GLN A 80 8.69 -10.40 11.07
C GLN A 80 8.83 -11.33 12.29
N ALA A 81 7.78 -11.45 13.10
CA ALA A 81 7.76 -12.37 14.23
C ALA A 81 7.93 -13.82 13.79
N VAL A 82 7.25 -14.24 12.70
CA VAL A 82 7.38 -15.60 12.15
C VAL A 82 8.79 -15.85 11.62
N VAL A 83 9.39 -14.88 10.90
CA VAL A 83 10.79 -14.98 10.46
C VAL A 83 11.72 -15.19 11.66
N GLY A 84 11.53 -14.42 12.75
CA GLY A 84 12.30 -14.63 13.98
C GLY A 84 12.14 -16.03 14.56
N GLN A 85 10.91 -16.53 14.63
CA GLN A 85 10.59 -17.86 15.17
C GLN A 85 11.21 -19.03 14.38
N MET A 86 11.46 -18.87 13.08
CA MET A 86 12.15 -19.88 12.25
C MET A 86 13.58 -20.16 12.73
N TYR A 87 14.20 -19.22 13.43
CA TYR A 87 15.59 -19.26 13.88
C TYR A 87 15.72 -19.31 15.42
N ASP A 88 14.65 -19.67 16.14
CA ASP A 88 14.67 -19.87 17.60
C ASP A 88 15.41 -21.15 18.03
N ASP A 89 15.60 -22.10 17.11
CA ASP A 89 16.36 -23.32 17.38
C ASP A 89 17.85 -22.98 17.54
N PRO A 90 18.53 -23.44 18.61
CA PRO A 90 19.94 -23.20 18.85
C PRO A 90 20.85 -23.55 17.65
N LYS A 91 20.45 -24.55 16.84
CA LYS A 91 21.18 -24.96 15.64
C LYS A 91 21.20 -23.87 14.57
N TYR A 92 20.13 -23.06 14.46
CA TYR A 92 19.96 -22.05 13.44
C TYR A 92 20.05 -20.62 13.97
N SER A 93 20.15 -20.42 15.28
CA SER A 93 20.15 -19.11 15.93
C SER A 93 21.23 -18.16 15.42
N LYS A 94 22.41 -18.70 15.05
CA LYS A 94 23.53 -17.93 14.45
C LYS A 94 23.19 -17.34 13.08
N LEU A 95 22.21 -17.87 12.38
CA LEU A 95 21.78 -17.41 11.04
C LEU A 95 20.65 -16.39 11.11
N ARG A 96 20.13 -16.09 12.31
CA ARG A 96 18.96 -15.21 12.51
C ARG A 96 19.16 -13.82 11.91
N ASP A 97 20.30 -13.19 12.21
CA ASP A 97 20.61 -11.84 11.72
C ASP A 97 20.75 -11.83 10.19
N THR A 98 21.42 -12.84 9.63
CA THR A 98 21.52 -13.00 8.17
C THR A 98 20.15 -13.18 7.52
N ALA A 99 19.26 -13.95 8.14
CA ALA A 99 17.90 -14.15 7.64
C ALA A 99 17.10 -12.84 7.64
N PHE A 100 17.21 -12.04 8.68
CA PHE A 100 16.58 -10.70 8.71
C PHE A 100 17.18 -9.78 7.65
N MET A 101 18.50 -9.79 7.43
CA MET A 101 19.11 -9.01 6.35
C MET A 101 18.57 -9.39 4.97
N ILE A 102 18.45 -10.70 4.67
CA ILE A 102 17.87 -11.18 3.41
C ILE A 102 16.40 -10.79 3.31
N PHE A 103 15.64 -10.90 4.39
CA PHE A 103 14.24 -10.51 4.43
C PHE A 103 14.04 -9.02 4.11
N TYR A 104 14.83 -8.14 4.76
CA TYR A 104 14.77 -6.70 4.48
C TYR A 104 15.28 -6.35 3.09
N MET A 105 16.29 -7.07 2.59
CA MET A 105 16.73 -6.92 1.20
C MET A 105 15.59 -7.23 0.23
N GLY A 106 14.83 -8.30 0.45
CA GLY A 106 13.66 -8.63 -0.35
C GLY A 106 12.59 -7.54 -0.33
N ILE A 107 12.32 -6.94 0.84
CA ILE A 107 11.40 -5.79 0.97
C ILE A 107 11.89 -4.60 0.13
N ASN A 108 13.19 -4.28 0.20
CA ASN A 108 13.76 -3.14 -0.53
C ASN A 108 13.75 -3.37 -2.04
N VAL A 109 14.02 -4.58 -2.50
CA VAL A 109 13.88 -4.96 -3.92
C VAL A 109 12.44 -4.77 -4.39
N GLY A 110 11.46 -5.24 -3.60
CA GLY A 110 10.04 -5.01 -3.89
C GLY A 110 9.68 -3.53 -3.94
N ALA A 111 10.14 -2.74 -2.96
CA ALA A 111 9.92 -1.30 -2.90
C ALA A 111 10.53 -0.54 -4.09
N PHE A 112 11.67 -1.02 -4.61
CA PHE A 112 12.30 -0.46 -5.80
C PHE A 112 11.45 -0.70 -7.06
N PHE A 113 10.96 -1.93 -7.27
CA PHE A 113 10.21 -2.26 -8.49
C PHE A 113 8.73 -1.84 -8.47
N ALA A 114 8.10 -1.72 -7.31
CA ALA A 114 6.67 -1.39 -7.20
C ALA A 114 6.28 -0.06 -7.87
N PRO A 115 7.02 1.06 -7.72
CA PRO A 115 6.71 2.31 -8.41
C PRO A 115 6.80 2.19 -9.92
N PHE A 116 7.75 1.41 -10.46
CA PHE A 116 7.87 1.21 -11.92
C PHE A 116 6.66 0.47 -12.47
N ALA A 117 6.19 -0.57 -11.79
CA ALA A 117 5.00 -1.31 -12.21
C ALA A 117 3.74 -0.44 -12.15
N ALA A 118 3.52 0.28 -11.04
CA ALA A 118 2.36 1.15 -10.85
C ALA A 118 2.36 2.33 -11.84
N ASN A 119 3.49 3.04 -11.96
CA ASN A 119 3.62 4.17 -12.89
C ASN A 119 3.59 3.70 -14.35
N GLY A 120 4.18 2.55 -14.65
CA GLY A 120 4.15 1.95 -15.98
C GLY A 120 2.72 1.67 -16.43
N MET A 121 1.90 1.06 -15.59
CA MET A 121 0.49 0.78 -15.88
C MET A 121 -0.31 2.07 -16.07
N ARG A 122 -0.15 3.05 -15.15
CA ARG A 122 -0.81 4.35 -15.27
C ARG A 122 -0.44 5.06 -16.56
N ASN A 123 0.85 5.13 -16.87
CA ASN A 123 1.33 5.84 -18.05
C ASN A 123 0.95 5.12 -19.35
N TRP A 124 0.94 3.78 -19.34
CA TRP A 124 0.44 3.00 -20.45
C TRP A 124 -1.03 3.31 -20.73
N TRP A 125 -1.87 3.36 -19.69
CA TRP A 125 -3.28 3.69 -19.82
C TRP A 125 -3.51 5.10 -20.37
N LEU A 126 -2.78 6.10 -19.85
CA LEU A 126 -2.84 7.48 -20.35
C LEU A 126 -2.48 7.54 -21.83
N LYS A 127 -1.36 6.92 -22.23
CA LYS A 127 -0.93 6.89 -23.63
C LYS A 127 -1.94 6.18 -24.54
N ALA A 128 -2.53 5.08 -24.10
CA ALA A 128 -3.55 4.35 -24.84
C ALA A 128 -4.82 5.21 -25.09
N ASN A 129 -5.06 6.23 -24.25
CA ASN A 129 -6.15 7.19 -24.41
C ASN A 129 -5.69 8.54 -25.00
N GLY A 130 -4.50 8.61 -25.58
CA GLY A 130 -4.02 9.80 -26.29
C GLY A 130 -3.43 10.89 -25.39
N PHE A 131 -3.06 10.57 -24.14
CA PHE A 131 -2.53 11.55 -23.19
C PHE A 131 -1.16 11.16 -22.64
N ALA A 132 -0.32 12.18 -22.40
CA ALA A 132 0.87 12.02 -21.57
C ALA A 132 0.54 12.31 -20.10
N HIS A 133 1.39 11.85 -19.19
CA HIS A 133 1.23 12.10 -17.77
C HIS A 133 1.79 13.47 -17.38
N ASP A 134 0.97 14.29 -16.72
CA ASP A 134 1.40 15.48 -16.00
C ASP A 134 0.67 15.56 -14.65
N GLY A 135 1.42 15.66 -13.53
CA GLY A 135 0.86 15.62 -12.19
C GLY A 135 0.16 16.91 -11.75
N SER A 136 0.43 18.04 -12.40
CA SER A 136 -0.18 19.33 -12.07
C SER A 136 -1.50 19.56 -12.81
N LEU A 137 -1.61 18.98 -14.01
CA LEU A 137 -2.71 19.22 -14.93
C LEU A 137 -4.11 18.85 -14.36
N PRO A 138 -4.31 17.77 -13.59
CA PRO A 138 -5.62 17.48 -13.00
C PRO A 138 -6.12 18.60 -12.09
N SER A 139 -5.23 19.24 -11.33
CA SER A 139 -5.60 20.40 -10.49
C SER A 139 -6.05 21.59 -11.33
N LEU A 140 -5.35 21.86 -12.42
CA LEU A 140 -5.70 22.95 -13.35
C LEU A 140 -7.02 22.65 -14.07
N CYS A 141 -7.25 21.40 -14.51
CA CYS A 141 -8.52 20.99 -15.07
C CYS A 141 -9.70 21.21 -14.10
N HIS A 142 -9.52 20.86 -12.82
CA HIS A 142 -10.54 21.11 -11.80
C HIS A 142 -10.76 22.61 -11.56
N GLN A 143 -9.70 23.44 -11.54
CA GLN A 143 -9.82 24.89 -11.41
C GLN A 143 -10.53 25.49 -12.61
N PHE A 144 -10.24 25.02 -13.82
CA PHE A 144 -10.91 25.42 -15.04
C PHE A 144 -12.41 25.12 -14.98
N ASN A 145 -12.78 23.88 -14.66
CA ASN A 145 -14.19 23.46 -14.54
C ASN A 145 -14.96 24.21 -13.46
N ASN A 146 -14.28 24.65 -12.39
CA ASN A 146 -14.88 25.42 -11.31
C ASN A 146 -14.85 26.94 -11.55
N GLY A 147 -14.28 27.43 -12.64
CA GLY A 147 -14.16 28.86 -12.94
C GLY A 147 -13.17 29.62 -12.02
N THR A 148 -12.25 28.89 -11.36
CA THR A 148 -11.26 29.47 -10.43
C THR A 148 -9.84 29.50 -11.00
N LEU A 149 -9.69 29.12 -12.26
CA LEU A 149 -8.39 29.13 -12.94
C LEU A 149 -7.92 30.57 -13.19
N THR A 150 -6.70 30.90 -12.77
CA THR A 150 -6.11 32.25 -12.89
C THR A 150 -5.29 32.43 -14.14
N ASP A 151 -4.66 31.37 -14.67
CA ASP A 151 -3.76 31.44 -15.83
C ASP A 151 -4.19 30.45 -16.92
N MET A 152 -4.94 30.98 -17.88
CA MET A 152 -5.39 30.19 -19.04
C MET A 152 -4.25 29.84 -19.99
N THR A 153 -3.18 30.65 -20.05
CA THR A 153 -2.07 30.42 -20.96
C THR A 153 -1.27 29.21 -20.54
N VAL A 154 -0.95 29.10 -19.25
CA VAL A 154 -0.24 27.94 -18.70
C VAL A 154 -1.09 26.66 -18.87
N PHE A 155 -2.39 26.77 -18.66
CA PHE A 155 -3.29 25.63 -18.83
C PHE A 155 -3.32 25.13 -20.28
N GLN A 156 -3.47 26.07 -21.26
CA GLN A 156 -3.45 25.73 -22.69
C GLN A 156 -2.13 25.07 -23.09
N GLN A 157 -1.00 25.63 -22.68
CA GLN A 157 0.33 25.08 -23.01
C GLN A 157 0.53 23.68 -22.46
N LEU A 158 0.07 23.42 -21.24
CA LEU A 158 0.14 22.08 -20.63
C LEU A 158 -0.83 21.11 -21.31
N ALA A 159 -2.03 21.56 -21.67
CA ALA A 159 -2.98 20.75 -22.40
C ALA A 159 -2.44 20.33 -23.77
N ASP A 160 -1.87 21.27 -24.52
CA ASP A 160 -1.24 21.00 -25.83
C ASP A 160 -0.04 20.04 -25.72
N LYS A 161 0.76 20.20 -24.68
CA LYS A 161 1.92 19.32 -24.40
C LYS A 161 1.52 17.89 -24.07
N VAL A 162 0.40 17.72 -23.35
CA VAL A 162 -0.03 16.43 -22.83
C VAL A 162 -0.92 15.69 -23.83
N ASN A 163 -1.65 16.41 -24.68
CA ASN A 163 -2.48 15.82 -25.72
C ASN A 163 -1.63 15.30 -26.88
N LEU A 164 -1.55 13.98 -27.03
CA LEU A 164 -0.75 13.33 -28.08
C LEU A 164 -1.35 13.47 -29.49
N SER A 165 -2.59 13.92 -29.58
CA SER A 165 -3.29 14.11 -30.85
C SER A 165 -3.07 15.50 -31.48
N GLY A 166 -2.33 16.38 -30.80
CA GLY A 166 -2.04 17.73 -31.26
C GLY A 166 -2.68 18.83 -30.39
N PRO A 167 -2.67 20.09 -30.85
CA PRO A 167 -3.19 21.24 -30.09
C PRO A 167 -4.66 21.07 -29.68
N VAL A 168 -4.98 21.48 -28.46
CA VAL A 168 -6.33 21.38 -27.90
C VAL A 168 -7.16 22.60 -28.31
N THR A 169 -8.23 22.36 -29.03
CA THR A 169 -9.16 23.44 -29.46
C THR A 169 -10.32 23.61 -28.50
N ASP A 170 -10.75 22.52 -27.82
CA ASP A 170 -11.81 22.54 -26.82
C ASP A 170 -11.25 22.12 -25.45
N LEU A 171 -10.90 23.13 -24.64
CA LEU A 171 -10.37 22.94 -23.29
C LEU A 171 -11.39 22.34 -22.32
N SER A 172 -12.70 22.52 -22.55
CA SER A 172 -13.73 21.98 -21.67
C SER A 172 -13.85 20.47 -21.83
N SER A 173 -13.92 19.98 -23.06
CA SER A 173 -13.90 18.56 -23.36
C SER A 173 -12.59 17.93 -22.87
N PHE A 174 -11.46 18.54 -23.20
CA PHE A 174 -10.14 18.07 -22.78
C PHE A 174 -10.04 17.91 -21.26
N ALA A 175 -10.46 18.93 -20.50
CA ALA A 175 -10.35 18.91 -19.03
C ALA A 175 -11.13 17.73 -18.41
N ASN A 176 -12.34 17.48 -18.89
CA ASN A 176 -13.17 16.38 -18.41
C ASN A 176 -12.59 15.02 -18.79
N ASP A 177 -12.16 14.87 -20.03
CA ASP A 177 -11.59 13.63 -20.55
C ASP A 177 -10.28 13.30 -19.83
N TYR A 178 -9.40 14.32 -19.68
CA TYR A 178 -8.13 14.12 -18.99
C TYR A 178 -8.30 13.70 -17.53
N ILE A 179 -9.19 14.36 -16.76
CA ILE A 179 -9.49 13.97 -15.37
C ILE A 179 -10.00 12.53 -15.30
N GLY A 180 -10.92 12.18 -16.20
CA GLY A 180 -11.50 10.83 -16.25
C GLY A 180 -10.45 9.75 -16.54
N VAL A 181 -9.63 9.98 -17.56
CA VAL A 181 -8.56 9.04 -17.95
C VAL A 181 -7.46 8.98 -16.89
N PHE A 182 -7.06 10.13 -16.33
CA PHE A 182 -6.05 10.22 -15.27
C PHE A 182 -6.48 9.44 -14.02
N SER A 183 -7.70 9.63 -13.57
CA SER A 183 -8.25 8.91 -12.42
C SER A 183 -8.27 7.39 -12.64
N LYS A 184 -8.77 6.94 -13.80
CA LYS A 184 -8.77 5.52 -14.17
C LYS A 184 -7.36 4.93 -14.22
N GLY A 185 -6.35 5.71 -14.63
CA GLY A 185 -4.96 5.29 -14.64
C GLY A 185 -4.45 4.88 -13.26
N TYR A 186 -4.85 5.60 -12.20
CA TYR A 186 -4.56 5.21 -10.83
C TYR A 186 -5.32 3.97 -10.38
N ASN A 187 -6.59 3.81 -10.77
CA ASN A 187 -7.33 2.59 -10.48
C ASN A 187 -6.64 1.35 -11.07
N TYR A 188 -6.13 1.43 -12.31
CA TYR A 188 -5.36 0.34 -12.90
C TYR A 188 -4.03 0.08 -12.18
N ALA A 189 -3.36 1.13 -11.67
CA ALA A 189 -2.17 0.95 -10.83
C ALA A 189 -2.49 0.18 -9.53
N PHE A 190 -3.63 0.46 -8.89
CA PHE A 190 -4.11 -0.35 -7.76
C PHE A 190 -4.48 -1.77 -8.18
N GLY A 191 -4.97 -1.97 -9.40
CA GLY A 191 -5.19 -3.30 -9.98
C GLY A 191 -3.91 -4.13 -10.07
N VAL A 192 -2.77 -3.50 -10.43
CA VAL A 192 -1.45 -4.17 -10.40
C VAL A 192 -1.10 -4.60 -8.98
N ALA A 193 -1.34 -3.74 -7.98
CA ALA A 193 -1.11 -4.08 -6.58
C ALA A 193 -2.01 -5.26 -6.13
N ALA A 194 -3.28 -5.28 -6.54
CA ALA A 194 -4.18 -6.42 -6.29
C ALA A 194 -3.64 -7.71 -6.92
N GLY A 195 -3.12 -7.66 -8.14
CA GLY A 195 -2.45 -8.79 -8.80
C GLY A 195 -1.23 -9.30 -8.02
N ALA A 196 -0.40 -8.39 -7.51
CA ALA A 196 0.72 -8.74 -6.64
C ALA A 196 0.27 -9.41 -5.34
N MET A 197 -0.88 -9.00 -4.77
CA MET A 197 -1.47 -9.64 -3.59
C MET A 197 -1.95 -11.07 -3.88
N ILE A 198 -2.48 -11.35 -5.08
CA ILE A 198 -2.81 -12.73 -5.49
C ILE A 198 -1.55 -13.57 -5.52
N LEU A 199 -0.46 -13.08 -6.11
CA LEU A 199 0.82 -13.78 -6.14
C LEU A 199 1.34 -14.02 -4.71
N SER A 200 1.27 -13.03 -3.84
CA SER A 200 1.65 -13.15 -2.42
C SER A 200 0.83 -14.23 -1.71
N LEU A 201 -0.49 -14.26 -1.95
CA LEU A 201 -1.39 -15.26 -1.38
C LEU A 201 -1.05 -16.66 -1.87
N LEU A 202 -0.79 -16.84 -3.16
CA LEU A 202 -0.38 -18.13 -3.73
C LEU A 202 0.93 -18.63 -3.11
N VAL A 203 1.95 -17.77 -3.06
CA VAL A 203 3.24 -18.10 -2.42
C VAL A 203 3.01 -18.48 -0.94
N TYR A 204 2.20 -17.69 -0.22
CA TYR A 204 1.90 -17.98 1.17
C TYR A 204 1.22 -19.35 1.36
N VAL A 205 0.21 -19.68 0.56
CA VAL A 205 -0.53 -20.95 0.65
C VAL A 205 0.39 -22.14 0.32
N ILE A 206 1.22 -22.03 -0.72
CA ILE A 206 2.16 -23.10 -1.12
C ILE A 206 3.18 -23.36 -0.02
N PHE A 207 3.78 -22.32 0.54
CA PHE A 207 4.88 -22.41 1.50
C PHE A 207 4.42 -22.39 2.97
N ASN A 208 3.14 -22.25 3.25
CA ASN A 208 2.60 -22.21 4.63
C ASN A 208 3.01 -23.40 5.51
N LYS A 209 3.18 -24.57 4.90
CA LYS A 209 3.60 -25.79 5.63
C LYS A 209 5.05 -25.69 6.14
N LEU A 210 5.90 -24.88 5.51
CA LEU A 210 7.29 -24.67 5.93
C LEU A 210 7.43 -23.66 7.09
N LEU A 211 6.41 -22.86 7.33
CA LEU A 211 6.43 -21.89 8.42
C LEU A 211 6.21 -22.59 9.78
N PRO A 212 6.87 -22.13 10.84
CA PRO A 212 6.75 -22.74 12.16
C PRO A 212 5.33 -22.65 12.69
N ASN A 213 4.85 -23.75 13.28
CA ASN A 213 3.54 -23.84 13.95
C ASN A 213 3.73 -23.72 15.48
N LYS A 214 4.75 -22.98 15.92
CA LYS A 214 5.00 -22.85 17.35
C LYS A 214 3.89 -22.02 17.98
N GLU A 215 2.97 -22.73 18.68
CA GLU A 215 2.31 -22.12 19.81
C GLU A 215 3.42 -21.63 20.73
N LYS A 216 3.50 -20.31 21.00
CA LYS A 216 4.41 -19.81 22.03
C LYS A 216 4.07 -20.58 23.29
N LYS A 217 4.95 -21.49 23.73
CA LYS A 217 4.94 -21.92 25.12
C LYS A 217 4.95 -20.64 25.92
N ALA A 218 3.94 -20.45 26.78
CA ALA A 218 3.90 -19.35 27.69
C ALA A 218 5.28 -19.31 28.35
N VAL A 219 6.06 -18.28 28.08
CA VAL A 219 7.21 -17.96 28.90
C VAL A 219 6.58 -17.65 30.23
N THR A 220 6.63 -18.65 31.13
CA THR A 220 6.41 -18.41 32.54
C THR A 220 7.47 -17.41 32.89
N VAL A 221 7.07 -16.15 32.96
CA VAL A 221 7.88 -15.10 33.58
C VAL A 221 7.98 -15.57 35.02
N ALA A 222 9.02 -16.34 35.32
CA ALA A 222 9.48 -16.47 36.66
C ALA A 222 9.66 -15.03 37.12
N SER A 223 8.82 -14.57 38.04
CA SER A 223 8.94 -13.31 38.70
C SER A 223 10.31 -13.32 39.39
N GLU A 224 11.34 -12.86 38.70
CA GLU A 224 12.54 -12.39 39.37
C GLU A 224 12.09 -11.22 40.24
N LYS A 225 11.83 -11.53 41.49
CA LYS A 225 11.74 -10.52 42.55
C LYS A 225 13.02 -9.73 42.48
N ILE A 226 12.96 -8.51 41.98
CA ILE A 226 14.03 -7.55 42.08
C ILE A 226 14.21 -7.26 43.56
N ASP A 227 15.21 -7.87 44.16
CA ASP A 227 15.55 -7.69 45.56
C ASP A 227 16.31 -6.34 45.64
N PHE A 228 15.58 -5.27 45.93
CA PHE A 228 16.14 -3.98 46.25
C PHE A 228 16.78 -4.08 47.64
N LYS A 229 18.08 -4.37 47.70
CA LYS A 229 18.88 -4.11 48.91
C LYS A 229 19.16 -2.62 48.98
N PRO A 230 18.71 -1.90 50.02
CA PRO A 230 19.14 -0.52 50.23
C PRO A 230 20.62 -0.54 50.64
N VAL A 231 21.40 0.31 49.98
CA VAL A 231 22.78 0.66 50.37
C VAL A 231 22.75 1.61 51.52
#